data_49cf32c259ae42def614e8292af398fd
#
_entry.id   49cf32c259ae42def614e8292af398fd
#
_cell.length_a   1.000
_cell.length_b   1.000
_cell.length_c   1.000
_cell.angle_alpha   90.00
_cell.angle_beta   90.00
_cell.angle_gamma   90.00
#
_symmetry.space_group_name_H-M   'P 1'
#
loop_
_entity.id
_entity.type
_entity.pdbx_description
1 polymer ?
#
loop_
_entity_poly.entity_id
_entity_poly.type
_entity_poly.pdbx_seq_one_letter_code
_entity_poly.pdbx_strand_id
1 'polypeptide(L)'
;SPSAISCKNNYKNFMASKDKMLRMDNVLIVVDDLEAVKAFFIELGMELEGQTPVEGKFVDLLVGLENVKCEIAMLRTPDGQGRIELDKFHTPAAVRIEPQNTPVNTLGIRRIMFAVDNIDDVVERLRTHGGETIGEITQYEDMYRLCYVRGPEGIMVALAEQLNNKS
;
A
#
# COMPACT_ATOMS: atom_id res chain seq x y z
N SER A 1 26.92 14.05 42.02
CA SER A 1 25.65 13.80 41.32
C SER A 1 25.95 13.25 39.96
N PRO A 2 25.24 12.20 39.50
CA PRO A 2 25.41 11.74 38.14
C PRO A 2 25.07 12.90 37.21
N SER A 3 26.00 13.23 36.32
CA SER A 3 25.79 14.30 35.39
C SER A 3 24.58 14.03 34.49
N ALA A 4 23.90 15.08 34.03
CA ALA A 4 22.77 14.96 33.10
C ALA A 4 23.11 14.11 31.86
N ILE A 5 24.38 14.04 31.50
CA ILE A 5 24.93 13.22 30.40
C ILE A 5 24.83 11.74 30.74
N SER A 6 25.11 11.34 31.97
CA SER A 6 25.02 9.93 32.41
C SER A 6 23.55 9.45 32.41
N CYS A 7 22.63 10.28 32.84
CA CYS A 7 21.18 9.95 32.81
C CYS A 7 20.68 9.81 31.37
N LYS A 8 21.11 10.67 30.46
CA LYS A 8 20.71 10.61 29.05
C LYS A 8 21.24 9.35 28.37
N ASN A 9 22.47 8.95 28.68
CA ASN A 9 23.06 7.73 28.11
C ASN A 9 22.36 6.47 28.63
N ASN A 10 22.03 6.44 29.91
CA ASN A 10 21.29 5.32 30.50
C ASN A 10 19.88 5.19 29.92
N TYR A 11 19.23 6.34 29.68
CA TYR A 11 17.89 6.33 29.08
C TYR A 11 17.94 5.85 27.62
N LYS A 12 18.94 6.28 26.85
CA LYS A 12 19.12 5.81 25.47
C LYS A 12 19.40 4.31 25.41
N ASN A 13 20.24 3.81 26.30
CA ASN A 13 20.56 2.38 26.39
C ASN A 13 19.33 1.57 26.81
N PHE A 14 18.53 2.08 27.75
CA PHE A 14 17.29 1.44 28.17
C PHE A 14 16.27 1.35 27.01
N MET A 15 16.10 2.43 26.25
CA MET A 15 15.21 2.46 25.07
C MET A 15 15.72 1.57 23.93
N ALA A 16 17.06 1.48 23.77
CA ALA A 16 17.67 0.62 22.76
C ALA A 16 17.55 -0.86 23.07
N SER A 17 17.35 -1.24 24.38
CA SER A 17 17.22 -2.65 24.81
C SER A 17 15.81 -3.21 24.69
N LYS A 18 14.79 -2.37 24.42
CA LYS A 18 13.41 -2.83 24.21
C LYS A 18 13.24 -3.39 22.82
N ASP A 19 12.43 -4.45 22.74
CA ASP A 19 11.98 -4.98 21.46
C ASP A 19 11.28 -3.88 20.67
N LYS A 20 11.64 -3.73 19.41
CA LYS A 20 11.14 -2.66 18.56
C LYS A 20 10.49 -3.25 17.32
N MET A 21 9.49 -2.53 16.80
CA MET A 21 9.06 -2.74 15.44
C MET A 21 10.26 -2.44 14.52
N LEU A 22 10.57 -3.37 13.61
CA LEU A 22 11.70 -3.20 12.69
C LEU A 22 11.34 -2.30 11.50
N ARG A 23 10.16 -2.53 10.93
CA ARG A 23 9.68 -1.84 9.74
C ARG A 23 8.22 -2.16 9.50
N MET A 24 7.57 -1.39 8.64
CA MET A 24 6.29 -1.80 8.06
C MET A 24 6.60 -2.82 6.97
N ASP A 25 6.08 -4.04 7.08
CA ASP A 25 6.40 -5.12 6.14
C ASP A 25 5.58 -5.02 4.86
N ASN A 26 4.26 -5.01 4.97
CA ASN A 26 3.36 -4.88 3.83
C ASN A 26 1.99 -4.37 4.27
N VAL A 27 1.20 -3.99 3.26
CA VAL A 27 -0.22 -3.67 3.40
C VAL A 27 -1.00 -4.70 2.60
N LEU A 28 -2.03 -5.29 3.20
CA LEU A 28 -2.93 -6.23 2.55
C LEU A 28 -4.11 -5.50 1.93
N ILE A 29 -4.41 -5.83 0.69
CA ILE A 29 -5.65 -5.47 0.02
C ILE A 29 -6.33 -6.77 -0.42
N VAL A 30 -7.54 -7.01 0.06
CA VAL A 30 -8.37 -8.13 -0.39
C VAL A 30 -9.10 -7.70 -1.65
N VAL A 31 -9.03 -8.52 -2.70
CA VAL A 31 -9.52 -8.16 -4.03
C VAL A 31 -10.39 -9.28 -4.61
N ASP A 32 -11.24 -8.93 -5.56
CA ASP A 32 -12.05 -9.90 -6.31
C ASP A 32 -11.35 -10.34 -7.59
N ASP A 33 -10.84 -9.37 -8.36
CA ASP A 33 -10.13 -9.62 -9.61
C ASP A 33 -8.64 -9.39 -9.40
N LEU A 34 -7.94 -10.45 -8.96
CA LEU A 34 -6.52 -10.40 -8.64
C LEU A 34 -5.69 -9.94 -9.84
N GLU A 35 -6.00 -10.43 -11.05
CA GLU A 35 -5.22 -10.09 -12.24
C GLU A 35 -5.39 -8.62 -12.63
N ALA A 36 -6.59 -8.07 -12.55
CA ALA A 36 -6.84 -6.66 -12.87
C ALA A 36 -6.15 -5.73 -11.86
N VAL A 37 -6.23 -6.03 -10.56
CA VAL A 37 -5.60 -5.21 -9.53
C VAL A 37 -4.08 -5.33 -9.59
N LYS A 38 -3.57 -6.53 -9.81
CA LYS A 38 -2.13 -6.76 -10.01
C LYS A 38 -1.61 -5.94 -11.20
N ALA A 39 -2.31 -5.98 -12.33
CA ALA A 39 -1.94 -5.22 -13.53
C ALA A 39 -1.91 -3.71 -13.28
N PHE A 40 -2.87 -3.20 -12.49
CA PHE A 40 -2.90 -1.79 -12.10
C PHE A 40 -1.64 -1.37 -11.34
N PHE A 41 -1.24 -2.13 -10.33
CA PHE A 41 -0.06 -1.81 -9.54
C PHE A 41 1.25 -2.03 -10.31
N ILE A 42 1.31 -3.01 -11.21
CA ILE A 42 2.47 -3.20 -12.10
C ILE A 42 2.61 -2.01 -13.05
N GLU A 43 1.50 -1.53 -13.62
CA GLU A 43 1.51 -0.34 -14.48
C GLU A 43 1.96 0.91 -13.71
N LEU A 44 1.57 1.00 -12.43
CA LEU A 44 2.04 2.08 -11.55
C LEU A 44 3.58 2.06 -11.38
N GLY A 45 4.20 0.89 -11.45
CA GLY A 45 5.64 0.72 -11.33
C GLY A 45 6.08 -0.32 -10.31
N MET A 46 5.14 -1.02 -9.67
CA MET A 46 5.50 -2.11 -8.75
C MET A 46 5.95 -3.35 -9.51
N GLU A 47 6.71 -4.18 -8.85
CA GLU A 47 7.23 -5.45 -9.38
C GLU A 47 6.59 -6.62 -8.65
N LEU A 48 6.20 -7.66 -9.40
CA LEU A 48 5.70 -8.89 -8.81
C LEU A 48 6.86 -9.64 -8.15
N GLU A 49 6.79 -9.80 -6.84
CA GLU A 49 7.79 -10.55 -6.07
C GLU A 49 7.49 -12.05 -6.07
N GLY A 50 6.22 -12.42 -6.01
CA GLY A 50 5.78 -13.80 -6.05
C GLY A 50 4.27 -13.93 -5.99
N GLN A 51 3.78 -15.10 -6.38
CA GLN A 51 2.35 -15.42 -6.31
C GLN A 51 2.19 -16.89 -5.98
N THR A 52 1.29 -17.23 -5.05
CA THR A 52 1.11 -18.59 -4.59
C THR A 52 -0.29 -18.81 -4.04
N PRO A 53 -0.88 -20.01 -4.24
CA PRO A 53 -2.06 -20.42 -3.50
C PRO A 53 -1.69 -20.70 -2.05
N VAL A 54 -2.63 -20.39 -1.13
CA VAL A 54 -2.48 -20.63 0.30
C VAL A 54 -3.75 -21.30 0.82
N GLU A 55 -3.59 -22.42 1.50
CA GLU A 55 -4.68 -23.15 2.16
C GLU A 55 -4.11 -24.00 3.29
N GLY A 56 -4.98 -24.50 4.15
CA GLY A 56 -4.63 -25.42 5.21
C GLY A 56 -4.85 -24.84 6.60
N LYS A 57 -4.62 -25.70 7.60
CA LYS A 57 -4.90 -25.36 8.99
C LYS A 57 -4.11 -24.16 9.51
N PHE A 58 -2.88 -23.99 9.04
CA PHE A 58 -2.04 -22.86 9.44
C PHE A 58 -2.71 -21.53 9.12
N VAL A 59 -3.18 -21.36 7.86
CA VAL A 59 -3.82 -20.10 7.45
C VAL A 59 -5.17 -19.91 8.14
N ASP A 60 -5.95 -20.98 8.33
CA ASP A 60 -7.22 -20.93 9.04
C ASP A 60 -7.04 -20.38 10.45
N LEU A 61 -6.07 -20.90 11.18
CA LEU A 61 -5.76 -20.45 12.53
C LEU A 61 -5.22 -19.02 12.55
N LEU A 62 -4.40 -18.66 11.57
CA LEU A 62 -3.80 -17.33 11.49
C LEU A 62 -4.84 -16.24 11.28
N VAL A 63 -5.79 -16.45 10.35
CA VAL A 63 -6.77 -15.41 9.98
C VAL A 63 -8.11 -15.56 10.70
N GLY A 64 -8.31 -16.63 11.46
CA GLY A 64 -9.55 -16.86 12.22
C GLY A 64 -10.77 -17.21 11.37
N LEU A 65 -10.53 -17.86 10.25
CA LEU A 65 -11.58 -18.35 9.35
C LEU A 65 -11.44 -19.87 9.16
N GLU A 66 -12.45 -20.49 8.58
CA GLU A 66 -12.44 -21.94 8.32
C GLU A 66 -12.37 -22.23 6.82
N ASN A 67 -11.63 -23.28 6.45
CA ASN A 67 -11.52 -23.79 5.09
C ASN A 67 -11.02 -22.71 4.10
N VAL A 68 -10.03 -21.93 4.50
CA VAL A 68 -9.48 -20.86 3.68
C VAL A 68 -8.78 -21.43 2.45
N LYS A 69 -9.16 -20.91 1.29
CA LYS A 69 -8.43 -21.09 0.02
C LYS A 69 -8.27 -19.71 -0.59
N CYS A 70 -7.04 -19.30 -0.72
CA CYS A 70 -6.68 -17.93 -1.11
C CYS A 70 -5.55 -17.97 -2.12
N GLU A 71 -5.56 -17.05 -3.07
CA GLU A 71 -4.43 -16.77 -3.95
C GLU A 71 -3.79 -15.47 -3.51
N ILE A 72 -2.49 -15.49 -3.25
CA ILE A 72 -1.74 -14.34 -2.76
C ILE A 72 -0.75 -13.89 -3.84
N ALA A 73 -0.73 -12.59 -4.14
CA ALA A 73 0.31 -11.95 -4.94
C ALA A 73 1.03 -10.91 -4.10
N MET A 74 2.35 -10.98 -4.05
CA MET A 74 3.17 -10.00 -3.35
C MET A 74 3.84 -9.08 -4.36
N LEU A 75 3.62 -7.77 -4.22
CA LEU A 75 4.20 -6.73 -5.05
C LEU A 75 5.15 -5.88 -4.21
N ARG A 76 6.20 -5.37 -4.83
CA ARG A 76 7.16 -4.48 -4.17
C ARG A 76 7.44 -3.24 -5.01
N THR A 77 7.82 -2.15 -4.36
CA THR A 77 8.36 -0.97 -5.04
C THR A 77 9.76 -1.28 -5.59
N PRO A 78 10.22 -0.54 -6.63
CA PRO A 78 11.55 -0.79 -7.22
C PRO A 78 12.70 -0.71 -6.23
N ASP A 79 12.59 0.15 -5.19
CA ASP A 79 13.60 0.26 -4.14
C ASP A 79 13.50 -0.86 -3.08
N GLY A 80 12.49 -1.72 -3.17
CA GLY A 80 12.25 -2.82 -2.24
C GLY A 80 11.73 -2.43 -0.86
N GLN A 81 11.47 -1.15 -0.62
CA GLN A 81 11.06 -0.65 0.71
C GLN A 81 9.57 -0.77 0.96
N GLY A 82 8.74 -0.65 -0.08
CA GLY A 82 7.28 -0.75 0.03
C GLY A 82 6.76 -2.05 -0.58
N ARG A 83 5.87 -2.73 0.13
CA ARG A 83 5.26 -3.98 -0.33
C ARG A 83 3.76 -3.96 -0.14
N ILE A 84 3.06 -4.54 -1.09
CA ILE A 84 1.61 -4.74 -1.05
C ILE A 84 1.34 -6.23 -1.28
N GLU A 85 0.51 -6.81 -0.40
CA GLU A 85 -0.03 -8.14 -0.60
C GLU A 85 -1.45 -8.01 -1.17
N LEU A 86 -1.73 -8.73 -2.24
CA LEU A 86 -3.07 -8.82 -2.82
C LEU A 86 -3.59 -10.23 -2.59
N ASP A 87 -4.75 -10.36 -1.94
CA ASP A 87 -5.34 -11.65 -1.63
C ASP A 87 -6.71 -11.79 -2.32
N LYS A 88 -6.85 -12.86 -3.09
CA LYS A 88 -8.13 -13.31 -3.63
C LYS A 88 -8.62 -14.49 -2.81
N PHE A 89 -9.73 -14.32 -2.08
CA PHE A 89 -10.35 -15.42 -1.34
C PHE A 89 -11.28 -16.21 -2.26
N HIS A 90 -10.96 -17.49 -2.45
CA HIS A 90 -11.86 -18.43 -3.14
C HIS A 90 -12.88 -18.99 -2.15
N THR A 91 -12.45 -19.31 -0.92
CA THR A 91 -13.30 -19.70 0.21
C THR A 91 -12.67 -19.21 1.53
N PRO A 92 -13.46 -18.72 2.49
CA PRO A 92 -14.83 -18.19 2.29
C PRO A 92 -14.82 -17.04 1.29
N ALA A 93 -15.96 -16.80 0.65
CA ALA A 93 -16.08 -15.67 -0.30
C ALA A 93 -15.79 -14.34 0.40
N ALA A 94 -15.12 -13.43 -0.32
CA ALA A 94 -14.83 -12.10 0.21
C ALA A 94 -16.11 -11.34 0.58
N VAL A 95 -16.04 -10.61 1.69
CA VAL A 95 -17.15 -9.75 2.14
C VAL A 95 -17.04 -8.40 1.42
N ARG A 96 -18.14 -7.94 0.82
CA ARG A 96 -18.19 -6.68 0.11
C ARG A 96 -18.54 -5.53 1.04
N ILE A 97 -17.87 -4.40 0.86
CA ILE A 97 -18.24 -3.15 1.52
C ILE A 97 -19.01 -2.30 0.51
N GLU A 98 -20.18 -1.80 0.92
CA GLU A 98 -21.01 -0.92 0.11
C GLU A 98 -21.07 0.48 0.72
N PRO A 99 -20.95 1.55 -0.08
CA PRO A 99 -20.61 1.54 -1.52
C PRO A 99 -19.12 1.24 -1.75
N GLN A 100 -18.80 0.63 -2.90
CA GLN A 100 -17.42 0.32 -3.27
C GLN A 100 -16.60 1.59 -3.46
N ASN A 101 -17.16 2.62 -4.11
CA ASN A 101 -16.52 3.90 -4.36
C ASN A 101 -16.87 4.90 -3.27
N THR A 102 -16.21 4.76 -2.11
CA THR A 102 -16.41 5.68 -0.99
C THR A 102 -15.70 7.02 -1.20
N PRO A 103 -16.23 8.13 -0.65
CA PRO A 103 -15.49 9.40 -0.64
C PRO A 103 -14.18 9.29 0.14
N VAL A 104 -13.23 10.18 -0.15
CA VAL A 104 -11.90 10.18 0.49
C VAL A 104 -11.96 10.42 1.99
N ASN A 105 -13.02 11.01 2.51
CA ASN A 105 -13.21 11.27 3.95
C ASN A 105 -13.96 10.15 4.69
N THR A 106 -14.10 8.98 4.08
CA THR A 106 -14.68 7.81 4.74
C THR A 106 -13.71 7.28 5.79
N LEU A 107 -14.22 6.94 6.97
CA LEU A 107 -13.38 6.43 8.07
C LEU A 107 -12.63 5.15 7.67
N GLY A 108 -11.41 5.02 8.17
CA GLY A 108 -10.52 3.88 7.94
C GLY A 108 -9.34 4.22 7.04
N ILE A 109 -8.58 3.20 6.64
CA ILE A 109 -7.47 3.36 5.71
C ILE A 109 -8.04 3.72 4.35
N ARG A 110 -7.59 4.86 3.77
CA ARG A 110 -8.19 5.38 2.54
C ARG A 110 -7.29 5.28 1.33
N ARG A 111 -6.00 5.50 1.48
CA ARG A 111 -5.11 5.53 0.33
C ARG A 111 -3.70 5.08 0.67
N ILE A 112 -2.97 4.66 -0.35
CA ILE A 112 -1.53 4.44 -0.30
C ILE A 112 -0.90 5.46 -1.24
N MET A 113 0.11 6.20 -0.77
CA MET A 113 0.77 7.22 -1.57
C MET A 113 2.09 6.69 -2.13
N PHE A 114 2.35 7.02 -3.39
CA PHE A 114 3.58 6.67 -4.10
C PHE A 114 4.25 7.93 -4.61
N ALA A 115 5.56 8.02 -4.45
CA ALA A 115 6.37 9.02 -5.11
C ALA A 115 6.63 8.59 -6.55
N VAL A 116 6.45 9.50 -7.51
CA VAL A 116 6.61 9.22 -8.94
C VAL A 116 7.46 10.31 -9.60
N ASP A 117 8.10 9.97 -10.72
CA ASP A 117 8.93 10.91 -11.47
C ASP A 117 8.11 11.85 -12.36
N ASN A 118 7.03 11.32 -12.95
CA ASN A 118 6.21 12.07 -13.90
C ASN A 118 4.74 11.72 -13.66
N ILE A 119 4.06 12.59 -12.91
CA ILE A 119 2.69 12.34 -12.49
C ILE A 119 1.71 12.28 -13.67
N ASP A 120 1.91 13.10 -14.70
CA ASP A 120 1.04 13.10 -15.88
C ASP A 120 1.12 11.77 -16.63
N ASP A 121 2.32 11.26 -16.83
CA ASP A 121 2.56 9.98 -17.49
C ASP A 121 1.95 8.82 -16.68
N VAL A 122 2.17 8.80 -15.37
CA VAL A 122 1.63 7.74 -14.52
C VAL A 122 0.10 7.75 -14.53
N VAL A 123 -0.52 8.93 -14.39
CA VAL A 123 -1.99 9.05 -14.43
C VAL A 123 -2.53 8.52 -15.76
N GLU A 124 -1.90 8.89 -16.86
CA GLU A 124 -2.36 8.46 -18.20
C GLU A 124 -2.25 6.94 -18.36
N ARG A 125 -1.13 6.35 -17.92
CA ARG A 125 -0.97 4.89 -17.96
C ARG A 125 -1.98 4.17 -17.06
N LEU A 126 -2.26 4.69 -15.86
CA LEU A 126 -3.24 4.09 -14.97
C LEU A 126 -4.67 4.12 -15.51
N ARG A 127 -5.00 5.09 -16.37
CA ARG A 127 -6.32 5.13 -17.02
C ARG A 127 -6.58 3.90 -17.87
N THR A 128 -5.56 3.33 -18.49
CA THR A 128 -5.69 2.09 -19.29
C THR A 128 -6.00 0.86 -18.42
N HIS A 129 -5.80 0.98 -17.12
CA HIS A 129 -6.08 -0.09 -16.14
C HIS A 129 -7.21 0.29 -15.18
N GLY A 130 -8.13 1.15 -15.61
CA GLY A 130 -9.32 1.52 -14.86
C GLY A 130 -9.11 2.64 -13.83
N GLY A 131 -7.96 3.32 -13.86
CA GLY A 131 -7.68 4.42 -12.95
C GLY A 131 -8.37 5.72 -13.38
N GLU A 132 -8.96 6.44 -12.43
CA GLU A 132 -9.57 7.75 -12.65
C GLU A 132 -9.13 8.71 -11.55
N THR A 133 -8.77 9.93 -11.93
CA THR A 133 -8.43 10.95 -10.94
C THR A 133 -9.65 11.34 -10.11
N ILE A 134 -9.43 11.48 -8.80
CA ILE A 134 -10.39 12.03 -7.86
C ILE A 134 -9.96 13.47 -7.63
N GLY A 135 -10.81 14.43 -8.00
CA GLY A 135 -10.39 15.84 -8.03
C GLY A 135 -9.38 16.08 -9.16
N GLU A 136 -8.43 16.94 -8.95
CA GLU A 136 -7.49 17.42 -9.97
C GLU A 136 -6.04 17.15 -9.55
N ILE A 137 -5.15 17.09 -10.56
CA ILE A 137 -3.72 17.17 -10.30
C ILE A 137 -3.43 18.59 -9.83
N THR A 138 -2.94 18.73 -8.59
CA THR A 138 -2.76 20.03 -7.95
C THR A 138 -1.29 20.26 -7.64
N GLN A 139 -0.82 21.46 -7.90
CA GLN A 139 0.54 21.85 -7.57
C GLN A 139 0.58 22.64 -6.28
N TYR A 140 1.45 22.21 -5.38
CA TYR A 140 1.74 22.94 -4.14
C TYR A 140 3.07 23.68 -4.31
N GLU A 141 2.97 24.99 -4.50
CA GLU A 141 4.13 25.87 -4.74
C GLU A 141 5.04 25.31 -5.84
N ASP A 142 6.36 25.47 -5.70
CA ASP A 142 7.34 24.85 -6.59
C ASP A 142 7.87 23.50 -6.06
N MET A 143 7.14 22.88 -5.13
CA MET A 143 7.60 21.70 -4.38
C MET A 143 7.05 20.39 -4.92
N TYR A 144 5.73 20.29 -5.07
CA TYR A 144 5.06 19.04 -5.41
C TYR A 144 3.92 19.23 -6.37
N ARG A 145 3.67 18.21 -7.16
CA ARG A 145 2.39 17.98 -7.83
C ARG A 145 1.78 16.71 -7.25
N LEU A 146 0.51 16.76 -6.95
CA LEU A 146 -0.19 15.70 -6.20
C LEU A 146 -1.53 15.40 -6.85
N CYS A 147 -1.95 14.15 -6.81
CA CYS A 147 -3.31 13.77 -7.15
C CYS A 147 -3.71 12.49 -6.44
N TYR A 148 -5.02 12.25 -6.39
CA TYR A 148 -5.60 10.97 -5.99
C TYR A 148 -6.13 10.27 -7.23
N VAL A 149 -5.95 8.95 -7.28
CA VAL A 149 -6.47 8.10 -8.35
C VAL A 149 -7.27 6.96 -7.73
N ARG A 150 -8.48 6.76 -8.22
CA ARG A 150 -9.28 5.59 -7.88
C ARG A 150 -9.04 4.52 -8.94
N GLY A 151 -8.54 3.38 -8.51
CA GLY A 151 -8.28 2.23 -9.35
C GLY A 151 -9.41 1.21 -9.34
N PRO A 152 -9.14 0.00 -9.85
CA PRO A 152 -10.13 -1.08 -9.84
C PRO A 152 -10.59 -1.37 -8.41
N GLU A 153 -11.84 -1.79 -8.28
CA GLU A 153 -12.49 -2.17 -7.01
C GLU A 153 -12.52 -1.04 -5.96
N GLY A 154 -12.46 0.22 -6.40
CA GLY A 154 -12.51 1.37 -5.49
C GLY A 154 -11.20 1.68 -4.76
N ILE A 155 -10.12 0.98 -5.07
CA ILE A 155 -8.82 1.19 -4.44
C ILE A 155 -8.31 2.60 -4.73
N MET A 156 -7.94 3.35 -3.69
CA MET A 156 -7.38 4.68 -3.85
C MET A 156 -5.88 4.69 -3.67
N VAL A 157 -5.17 5.29 -4.62
CA VAL A 157 -3.77 5.64 -4.48
C VAL A 157 -3.61 7.14 -4.60
N ALA A 158 -2.57 7.69 -3.99
CA ALA A 158 -2.15 9.06 -4.24
C ALA A 158 -0.77 9.04 -4.89
N LEU A 159 -0.54 10.01 -5.75
CA LEU A 159 0.73 10.18 -6.46
C LEU A 159 1.33 11.51 -6.07
N ALA A 160 2.63 11.53 -5.84
CA ALA A 160 3.37 12.75 -5.52
C ALA A 160 4.62 12.83 -6.40
N GLU A 161 4.71 13.90 -7.17
CA GLU A 161 5.89 14.24 -7.95
C GLU A 161 6.62 15.39 -7.30
N GLN A 162 7.88 15.20 -6.94
CA GLN A 162 8.70 16.26 -6.36
C GLN A 162 9.32 17.08 -7.50
N LEU A 163 9.18 18.41 -7.44
CA LEU A 163 9.59 19.30 -8.53
C LEU A 163 11.04 19.79 -8.41
N ASN A 164 11.53 19.97 -7.19
CA ASN A 164 12.79 20.69 -6.95
C ASN A 164 14.05 19.82 -6.86
N ASN A 165 13.93 18.49 -6.87
CA ASN A 165 15.07 17.56 -6.75
C ASN A 165 15.17 16.61 -7.94
N LYS A 166 14.73 17.05 -9.13
CA LYS A 166 14.99 16.30 -10.36
C LYS A 166 16.44 16.58 -10.80
N SER A 167 17.31 15.66 -10.46
CA SER A 167 18.67 15.63 -11.02
C SER A 167 18.62 14.94 -12.38
#